data_8a4952eda735b4c363827d2eb1c1b845
#
_entry.id   8a4952eda735b4c363827d2eb1c1b845
#
_cell.length_a   1.000
_cell.length_b   1.000
_cell.length_c   1.000
_cell.angle_alpha   90.00
_cell.angle_beta   90.00
_cell.angle_gamma   90.00
#
_symmetry.space_group_name_H-M   'P 1'
#
loop_
_entity.id
_entity.type
_entity.pdbx_description
1 polymer ?
#
loop_
_entity_poly.entity_id
_entity_poly.type
_entity_poly.pdbx_seq_one_letter_code
_entity_poly.pdbx_strand_id
1 'polypeptide(L)'
;GGGFANTLEEFETIAKRGLEYSLNSEILIEESCLGWKEYELEVMRDRADNVVIICSIENFDAMGVHTGDSITVAPAQTLSDKEYQLMRDAAIKIIREIGVETGGSNIQFAVHPDTGRMIVVEMNPRVSRSSALASKATGYPIARIAAKLALGYTLDEIPNDITKKTPASFEPTIDYCVVKIPRWTFEKFPEADETLTT
;
A
#
# COMPACT_ATOMS: atom_id res chain seq x y z
N GLY A 1 -6.78 2.53 21.22
CA GLY A 1 -7.96 2.97 20.50
C GLY A 1 -7.77 4.35 19.90
N GLY A 2 -8.38 4.57 18.75
CA GLY A 2 -8.43 5.85 18.07
C GLY A 2 -9.83 6.45 18.10
N GLY A 3 -10.01 7.58 17.43
CA GLY A 3 -11.31 8.21 17.21
C GLY A 3 -11.19 9.37 16.26
N PHE A 4 -12.31 9.76 15.68
CA PHE A 4 -12.43 10.94 14.84
C PHE A 4 -13.13 12.06 15.61
N ALA A 5 -12.67 13.28 15.46
CA ALA A 5 -13.26 14.46 16.06
C ALA A 5 -13.63 15.47 14.97
N ASN A 6 -14.89 15.86 14.90
CA ASN A 6 -15.39 16.88 13.99
C ASN A 6 -15.59 18.22 14.68
N THR A 7 -15.59 18.22 16.02
CA THR A 7 -15.74 19.42 16.86
C THR A 7 -14.62 19.47 17.90
N LEU A 8 -14.38 20.66 18.45
CA LEU A 8 -13.41 20.84 19.53
C LEU A 8 -13.77 20.03 20.78
N GLU A 9 -15.05 19.94 21.12
CA GLU A 9 -15.54 19.18 22.28
C GLU A 9 -15.28 17.68 22.13
N GLU A 10 -15.56 17.12 20.93
CA GLU A 10 -15.23 15.73 20.59
C GLU A 10 -13.73 15.48 20.68
N PHE A 11 -12.93 16.41 20.11
CA PHE A 11 -11.47 16.32 20.16
C PHE A 11 -10.94 16.27 21.60
N GLU A 12 -11.39 17.20 22.47
CA GLU A 12 -10.96 17.21 23.87
C GLU A 12 -11.33 15.92 24.60
N THR A 13 -12.52 15.39 24.33
CA THR A 13 -13.01 14.15 24.95
C THR A 13 -12.17 12.96 24.52
N ILE A 14 -11.93 12.82 23.22
CA ILE A 14 -11.15 11.70 22.66
C ILE A 14 -9.68 11.81 23.07
N ALA A 15 -9.11 13.02 23.05
CA ALA A 15 -7.73 13.25 23.44
C ALA A 15 -7.48 12.91 24.93
N LYS A 16 -8.34 13.35 25.84
CA LYS A 16 -8.27 13.02 27.27
C LYS A 16 -8.30 11.51 27.48
N ARG A 17 -9.28 10.84 26.88
CA ARG A 17 -9.39 9.37 26.94
C ARG A 17 -8.15 8.68 26.39
N GLY A 18 -7.62 9.16 25.25
CA GLY A 18 -6.40 8.62 24.63
C GLY A 18 -5.20 8.75 25.55
N LEU A 19 -4.99 9.90 26.18
CA LEU A 19 -3.91 10.12 27.14
C LEU A 19 -4.03 9.24 28.40
N GLU A 20 -5.26 9.02 28.89
CA GLU A 20 -5.51 8.14 30.04
C GLU A 20 -5.18 6.66 29.75
N TYR A 21 -5.47 6.20 28.53
CA TYR A 21 -5.21 4.81 28.14
C TYR A 21 -3.81 4.57 27.59
N SER A 22 -3.08 5.63 27.23
CA SER A 22 -1.71 5.52 26.73
C SER A 22 -0.74 5.19 27.84
N LEU A 23 0.10 4.16 27.63
CA LEU A 23 1.10 3.73 28.61
C LEU A 23 2.18 4.77 28.87
N ASN A 24 2.46 5.63 27.90
CA ASN A 24 3.44 6.71 27.98
C ASN A 24 2.80 8.10 28.05
N SER A 25 1.46 8.18 28.20
CA SER A 25 0.71 9.43 28.22
C SER A 25 0.89 10.31 26.97
N GLU A 26 1.08 9.67 25.82
CA GLU A 26 1.19 10.33 24.51
C GLU A 26 0.09 9.86 23.57
N ILE A 27 -0.36 10.75 22.68
CA ILE A 27 -1.30 10.45 21.60
C ILE A 27 -0.75 11.00 20.27
N LEU A 28 -1.10 10.34 19.19
CA LEU A 28 -0.88 10.85 17.85
C LEU A 28 -2.12 11.61 17.40
N ILE A 29 -1.93 12.78 16.84
CA ILE A 29 -2.99 13.61 16.27
C ILE A 29 -2.67 13.83 14.80
N GLU A 30 -3.60 13.44 13.93
CA GLU A 30 -3.41 13.49 12.48
C GLU A 30 -4.58 14.20 11.80
N GLU A 31 -4.33 14.79 10.63
CA GLU A 31 -5.38 15.26 9.75
C GLU A 31 -6.18 14.04 9.25
N SER A 32 -7.50 14.11 9.31
CA SER A 32 -8.36 13.02 8.82
C SER A 32 -8.34 12.94 7.30
N CYS A 33 -8.07 11.76 6.79
CA CYS A 33 -8.17 11.42 5.37
C CYS A 33 -9.42 10.59 5.06
N LEU A 34 -10.40 10.61 5.95
CA LEU A 34 -11.66 9.86 5.75
C LEU A 34 -12.30 10.27 4.41
N GLY A 35 -12.65 9.28 3.60
CA GLY A 35 -13.25 9.49 2.29
C GLY A 35 -12.27 9.82 1.15
N TRP A 36 -10.97 9.94 1.44
CA TRP A 36 -9.97 10.07 0.38
C TRP A 36 -9.82 8.75 -0.38
N LYS A 37 -9.36 8.84 -1.62
CA LYS A 37 -9.03 7.65 -2.42
C LYS A 37 -7.73 7.04 -1.90
N GLU A 38 -7.66 5.72 -1.87
CA GLU A 38 -6.50 5.01 -1.39
C GLU A 38 -5.82 4.21 -2.51
N TYR A 39 -4.51 4.37 -2.60
CA TYR A 39 -3.66 3.68 -3.57
C TYR A 39 -2.45 3.06 -2.89
N GLU A 40 -1.96 1.99 -3.48
CA GLU A 40 -0.74 1.34 -3.04
C GLU A 40 0.21 1.13 -4.21
N LEU A 41 1.50 1.25 -3.97
CA LEU A 41 2.54 0.80 -4.88
C LEU A 41 3.35 -0.32 -4.24
N GLU A 42 3.48 -1.42 -4.97
CA GLU A 42 4.45 -2.47 -4.66
C GLU A 42 5.77 -2.11 -5.33
N VAL A 43 6.78 -1.88 -4.52
CA VAL A 43 8.08 -1.35 -4.94
C VAL A 43 9.18 -2.29 -4.50
N MET A 44 10.20 -2.47 -5.33
CA MET A 44 11.37 -3.25 -4.99
C MET A 44 12.64 -2.46 -5.30
N ARG A 45 13.63 -2.55 -4.39
CA ARG A 45 14.93 -1.94 -4.58
C ARG A 45 16.04 -2.90 -4.17
N ASP A 46 17.15 -2.87 -4.90
CA ASP A 46 18.35 -3.62 -4.58
C ASP A 46 19.50 -2.72 -4.11
N ARG A 47 20.61 -3.34 -3.71
CA ARG A 47 21.81 -2.66 -3.24
C ARG A 47 22.56 -1.84 -4.30
N ALA A 48 22.29 -2.10 -5.58
CA ALA A 48 22.83 -1.34 -6.71
C ALA A 48 21.95 -0.14 -7.11
N ASP A 49 20.92 0.16 -6.28
CA ASP A 49 19.93 1.21 -6.48
C ASP A 49 19.02 1.02 -7.71
N ASN A 50 18.89 -0.20 -8.20
CA ASN A 50 17.84 -0.52 -9.15
C ASN A 50 16.49 -0.50 -8.42
N VAL A 51 15.55 0.30 -8.91
CA VAL A 51 14.19 0.42 -8.34
C VAL A 51 13.16 0.01 -9.37
N VAL A 52 12.23 -0.85 -8.98
CA VAL A 52 11.12 -1.33 -9.82
C VAL A 52 9.80 -1.06 -9.14
N ILE A 53 8.89 -0.39 -9.83
CA ILE A 53 7.48 -0.32 -9.43
C ILE A 53 6.78 -1.52 -10.07
N ILE A 54 6.44 -2.50 -9.25
CA ILE A 54 5.93 -3.79 -9.73
C ILE A 54 4.47 -3.69 -10.14
N CYS A 55 3.69 -3.00 -9.31
CA CYS A 55 2.25 -2.86 -9.52
C CYS A 55 1.70 -1.66 -8.76
N SER A 56 0.72 -0.99 -9.37
CA SER A 56 -0.18 -0.07 -8.68
C SER A 56 -1.46 -0.80 -8.29
N ILE A 57 -1.98 -0.48 -7.13
CA ILE A 57 -3.22 -1.07 -6.59
C ILE A 57 -4.11 0.07 -6.13
N GLU A 58 -5.39 -0.04 -6.42
CA GLU A 58 -6.42 0.88 -5.95
C GLU A 58 -7.36 0.16 -5.01
N ASN A 59 -7.63 0.76 -3.85
CA ASN A 59 -8.64 0.30 -2.91
C ASN A 59 -9.94 1.02 -3.21
N PHE A 60 -11.00 0.27 -3.54
CA PHE A 60 -12.30 0.86 -3.92
C PHE A 60 -13.04 1.46 -2.73
N ASP A 61 -12.88 0.83 -1.56
CA ASP A 61 -13.41 1.38 -0.33
C ASP A 61 -12.56 2.60 0.06
N ALA A 62 -13.22 3.69 0.42
CA ALA A 62 -12.55 4.92 0.80
C ALA A 62 -11.68 4.73 2.05
N MET A 63 -10.71 5.64 2.25
CA MET A 63 -9.87 5.68 3.45
C MET A 63 -10.71 5.57 4.71
N GLY A 64 -10.25 4.70 5.62
CA GLY A 64 -10.91 4.31 6.84
C GLY A 64 -11.27 2.83 6.88
N VAL A 65 -11.59 2.20 5.75
CA VAL A 65 -11.70 0.74 5.65
C VAL A 65 -10.29 0.17 5.46
N HIS A 66 -9.94 -0.84 6.25
CA HIS A 66 -8.61 -1.44 6.19
C HIS A 66 -8.33 -2.06 4.80
N THR A 67 -7.16 -1.80 4.22
CA THR A 67 -6.77 -2.27 2.87
C THR A 67 -6.93 -3.77 2.66
N GLY A 68 -6.69 -4.57 3.71
CA GLY A 68 -6.87 -6.02 3.66
C GLY A 68 -8.32 -6.46 3.48
N ASP A 69 -9.26 -5.61 3.86
CA ASP A 69 -10.70 -5.86 3.89
C ASP A 69 -11.43 -5.21 2.72
N SER A 70 -10.75 -4.33 1.99
CA SER A 70 -11.28 -3.61 0.83
C SER A 70 -11.37 -4.47 -0.43
N ILE A 71 -12.28 -4.10 -1.32
CA ILE A 71 -12.20 -4.50 -2.73
C ILE A 71 -11.02 -3.77 -3.35
N THR A 72 -10.12 -4.50 -3.98
CA THR A 72 -8.90 -3.94 -4.58
C THR A 72 -8.79 -4.29 -6.05
N VAL A 73 -8.22 -3.37 -6.82
CA VAL A 73 -8.01 -3.51 -8.27
C VAL A 73 -6.56 -3.26 -8.62
N ALA A 74 -6.01 -4.09 -9.46
CA ALA A 74 -4.67 -3.96 -10.00
C ALA A 74 -4.70 -4.07 -11.55
N PRO A 75 -4.11 -3.12 -12.27
CA PRO A 75 -3.51 -1.86 -11.82
C PRO A 75 -4.57 -0.84 -11.37
N ALA A 76 -4.15 0.24 -10.70
CA ALA A 76 -5.03 1.35 -10.35
C ALA A 76 -5.74 1.91 -11.59
N GLN A 77 -7.05 2.18 -11.48
CA GLN A 77 -7.91 2.51 -12.62
C GLN A 77 -8.24 4.00 -12.71
N THR A 78 -8.25 4.71 -11.60
CA THR A 78 -8.74 6.10 -11.53
C THR A 78 -7.65 7.14 -11.33
N LEU A 79 -6.37 6.76 -11.43
CA LEU A 79 -5.25 7.68 -11.50
C LEU A 79 -5.05 8.20 -12.92
N SER A 80 -4.89 9.51 -13.07
CA SER A 80 -4.31 10.07 -14.29
C SER A 80 -2.82 9.70 -14.38
N ASP A 81 -2.26 9.72 -15.60
CA ASP A 81 -0.83 9.45 -15.79
C ASP A 81 0.05 10.41 -14.97
N LYS A 82 -0.33 11.69 -14.90
CA LYS A 82 0.38 12.69 -14.08
C LYS A 82 0.40 12.34 -12.60
N GLU A 83 -0.73 11.94 -12.04
CA GLU A 83 -0.84 11.52 -10.63
C GLU A 83 -0.02 10.27 -10.38
N TYR A 84 -0.10 9.30 -11.29
CA TYR A 84 0.68 8.07 -11.21
C TYR A 84 2.20 8.34 -11.24
N GLN A 85 2.68 9.22 -12.12
CA GLN A 85 4.10 9.59 -12.17
C GLN A 85 4.56 10.31 -10.89
N LEU A 86 3.74 11.20 -10.33
CA LEU A 86 4.04 11.84 -9.05
C LEU A 86 4.13 10.81 -7.91
N MET A 87 3.24 9.83 -7.91
CA MET A 87 3.22 8.75 -6.93
C MET A 87 4.45 7.85 -7.07
N ARG A 88 4.86 7.51 -8.31
CA ARG A 88 6.09 6.78 -8.60
C ARG A 88 7.33 7.51 -8.08
N ASP A 89 7.45 8.79 -8.39
CA ASP A 89 8.58 9.62 -7.97
C ASP A 89 8.66 9.69 -6.44
N ALA A 90 7.53 9.83 -5.76
CA ALA A 90 7.46 9.80 -4.32
C ALA A 90 7.89 8.44 -3.76
N ALA A 91 7.39 7.34 -4.31
CA ALA A 91 7.73 5.99 -3.88
C ALA A 91 9.22 5.68 -4.01
N ILE A 92 9.84 6.09 -5.12
CA ILE A 92 11.28 5.93 -5.36
C ILE A 92 12.10 6.72 -4.33
N LYS A 93 11.69 7.95 -4.02
CA LYS A 93 12.35 8.76 -2.98
C LYS A 93 12.20 8.13 -1.60
N ILE A 94 11.00 7.66 -1.26
CA ILE A 94 10.70 7.06 0.04
C ILE A 94 11.53 5.80 0.27
N ILE A 95 11.57 4.87 -0.70
CA ILE A 95 12.31 3.61 -0.52
C ILE A 95 13.81 3.84 -0.37
N ARG A 96 14.34 4.89 -1.03
CA ARG A 96 15.74 5.31 -0.88
C ARG A 96 16.00 5.92 0.49
N GLU A 97 15.14 6.84 0.95
CA GLU A 97 15.28 7.53 2.23
C GLU A 97 15.19 6.58 3.42
N ILE A 98 14.25 5.63 3.37
CA ILE A 98 14.13 4.58 4.39
C ILE A 98 15.32 3.60 4.35
N GLY A 99 16.00 3.50 3.21
CA GLY A 99 17.19 2.65 3.06
C GLY A 99 16.88 1.17 2.82
N VAL A 100 15.71 0.83 2.30
CA VAL A 100 15.43 -0.55 1.85
C VAL A 100 16.25 -0.84 0.60
N GLU A 101 17.10 -1.85 0.65
CA GLU A 101 18.01 -2.22 -0.44
C GLU A 101 18.11 -3.73 -0.69
N THR A 102 17.26 -4.51 -0.06
CA THR A 102 17.26 -5.98 -0.20
C THR A 102 15.87 -6.57 -0.34
N GLY A 103 14.92 -5.85 -0.92
CA GLY A 103 13.60 -6.45 -1.05
C GLY A 103 12.48 -5.53 -1.48
N GLY A 104 11.27 -6.03 -1.27
CA GLY A 104 10.03 -5.37 -1.60
C GLY A 104 9.45 -4.57 -0.45
N SER A 105 8.67 -3.57 -0.81
CA SER A 105 7.94 -2.70 0.11
C SER A 105 6.58 -2.38 -0.48
N ASN A 106 5.62 -2.19 0.41
CA ASN A 106 4.31 -1.65 0.08
C ASN A 106 4.25 -0.20 0.58
N ILE A 107 3.91 0.73 -0.29
CA ILE A 107 3.77 2.15 0.05
C ILE A 107 2.33 2.57 -0.20
N GLN A 108 1.68 3.10 0.81
CA GLN A 108 0.27 3.51 0.77
C GLN A 108 0.15 5.03 0.65
N PHE A 109 -0.73 5.45 -0.23
CA PHE A 109 -1.00 6.85 -0.54
C PHE A 109 -2.49 7.13 -0.40
N ALA A 110 -2.81 8.31 0.13
CA ALA A 110 -4.15 8.87 0.06
C ALA A 110 -4.17 10.05 -0.90
N VAL A 111 -5.21 10.13 -1.73
CA VAL A 111 -5.41 11.22 -2.70
C VAL A 111 -6.78 11.85 -2.47
N HIS A 112 -6.76 13.15 -2.21
CA HIS A 112 -8.00 13.91 -2.02
C HIS A 112 -8.82 13.92 -3.32
N PRO A 113 -10.09 13.51 -3.30
CA PRO A 113 -10.86 13.30 -4.53
C PRO A 113 -11.06 14.57 -5.37
N ASP A 114 -11.19 15.74 -4.73
CA ASP A 114 -11.48 16.99 -5.41
C ASP A 114 -10.23 17.79 -5.77
N THR A 115 -9.21 17.77 -4.91
CA THR A 115 -8.03 18.63 -5.08
C THR A 115 -6.83 17.92 -5.68
N GLY A 116 -6.82 16.57 -5.67
CA GLY A 116 -5.68 15.77 -6.08
C GLY A 116 -4.48 15.85 -5.12
N ARG A 117 -4.64 16.47 -3.93
CA ARG A 117 -3.60 16.48 -2.90
C ARG A 117 -3.25 15.04 -2.51
N MET A 118 -1.99 14.70 -2.65
CA MET A 118 -1.48 13.37 -2.31
C MET A 118 -0.70 13.44 -1.01
N ILE A 119 -0.92 12.46 -0.14
CA ILE A 119 -0.13 12.24 1.07
C ILE A 119 0.33 10.79 1.12
N VAL A 120 1.43 10.55 1.80
CA VAL A 120 1.93 9.21 2.14
C VAL A 120 1.30 8.81 3.47
N VAL A 121 0.61 7.68 3.48
CA VAL A 121 0.00 7.15 4.71
C VAL A 121 1.04 6.36 5.49
N GLU A 122 1.63 5.36 4.86
CA GLU A 122 2.69 4.55 5.46
C GLU A 122 3.53 3.84 4.41
N MET A 123 4.68 3.35 4.82
CA MET A 123 5.49 2.40 4.08
C MET A 123 5.72 1.16 4.93
N ASN A 124 5.46 0.00 4.34
CA ASN A 124 5.72 -1.30 4.94
C ASN A 124 6.96 -1.92 4.27
N PRO A 125 8.16 -1.89 4.90
CA PRO A 125 9.41 -2.38 4.30
C PRO A 125 9.49 -3.92 4.38
N ARG A 126 8.49 -4.59 3.87
CA ARG A 126 8.34 -6.05 3.87
C ARG A 126 7.40 -6.51 2.76
N VAL A 127 7.47 -7.78 2.42
CA VAL A 127 6.44 -8.44 1.59
C VAL A 127 5.12 -8.48 2.36
N SER A 128 4.01 -8.20 1.69
CA SER A 128 2.67 -8.02 2.26
C SER A 128 1.62 -8.89 1.57
N ARG A 129 0.37 -8.80 2.02
CA ARG A 129 -0.78 -9.41 1.31
C ARG A 129 -0.96 -8.81 -0.08
N SER A 130 -0.74 -7.50 -0.21
CA SER A 130 -0.77 -6.78 -1.50
C SER A 130 0.33 -7.27 -2.44
N SER A 131 1.50 -7.64 -1.92
CA SER A 131 2.57 -8.25 -2.72
C SER A 131 2.15 -9.58 -3.33
N ALA A 132 1.33 -10.37 -2.63
CA ALA A 132 0.78 -11.61 -3.18
C ALA A 132 -0.22 -11.34 -4.32
N LEU A 133 -1.08 -10.32 -4.16
CA LEU A 133 -1.99 -9.87 -5.21
C LEU A 133 -1.20 -9.37 -6.43
N ALA A 134 -0.23 -8.48 -6.21
CA ALA A 134 0.63 -7.94 -7.27
C ALA A 134 1.40 -9.04 -8.01
N SER A 135 1.94 -10.02 -7.28
CA SER A 135 2.65 -11.15 -7.89
C SER A 135 1.74 -11.99 -8.79
N LYS A 136 0.50 -12.23 -8.36
CA LYS A 136 -0.49 -12.95 -9.18
C LYS A 136 -0.95 -12.13 -10.38
N ALA A 137 -1.17 -10.84 -10.19
CA ALA A 137 -1.63 -9.94 -11.24
C ALA A 137 -0.60 -9.77 -12.35
N THR A 138 0.66 -9.58 -11.98
CA THR A 138 1.75 -9.26 -12.93
C THR A 138 2.53 -10.47 -13.42
N GLY A 139 2.53 -11.57 -12.67
CA GLY A 139 3.46 -12.69 -12.87
C GLY A 139 4.87 -12.44 -12.34
N TYR A 140 5.10 -11.30 -11.69
CA TYR A 140 6.39 -10.95 -11.08
C TYR A 140 6.49 -11.55 -9.67
N PRO A 141 7.37 -12.53 -9.41
CA PRO A 141 7.38 -13.27 -8.16
C PRO A 141 8.12 -12.52 -7.05
N ILE A 142 7.46 -11.53 -6.45
CA ILE A 142 8.04 -10.58 -5.48
C ILE A 142 8.81 -11.29 -4.36
N ALA A 143 8.19 -12.27 -3.69
CA ALA A 143 8.83 -12.94 -2.56
C ALA A 143 10.10 -13.72 -2.97
N ARG A 144 10.08 -14.37 -4.13
CA ARG A 144 11.25 -15.11 -4.64
C ARG A 144 12.39 -14.18 -5.02
N ILE A 145 12.08 -13.05 -5.65
CA ILE A 145 13.09 -12.05 -6.03
C ILE A 145 13.63 -11.39 -4.75
N ALA A 146 12.78 -11.01 -3.80
CA ALA A 146 13.21 -10.45 -2.52
C ALA A 146 14.18 -11.40 -1.78
N ALA A 147 13.92 -12.71 -1.78
CA ALA A 147 14.82 -13.69 -1.19
C ALA A 147 16.20 -13.71 -1.89
N LYS A 148 16.24 -13.56 -3.22
CA LYS A 148 17.52 -13.46 -3.96
C LYS A 148 18.26 -12.17 -3.67
N LEU A 149 17.56 -11.04 -3.56
CA LEU A 149 18.16 -9.77 -3.17
C LEU A 149 18.79 -9.84 -1.77
N ALA A 150 18.12 -10.52 -0.83
CA ALA A 150 18.65 -10.76 0.51
C ALA A 150 19.93 -11.62 0.52
N LEU A 151 20.11 -12.48 -0.49
CA LEU A 151 21.35 -13.25 -0.71
C LEU A 151 22.45 -12.45 -1.44
N GLY A 152 22.15 -11.20 -1.83
CA GLY A 152 23.13 -10.28 -2.41
C GLY A 152 23.08 -10.18 -3.94
N TYR A 153 22.15 -10.84 -4.61
CA TYR A 153 21.90 -10.59 -6.04
C TYR A 153 21.35 -9.18 -6.26
N THR A 154 21.52 -8.66 -7.47
CA THR A 154 20.89 -7.41 -7.93
C THR A 154 19.79 -7.70 -8.93
N LEU A 155 18.87 -6.76 -9.15
CA LEU A 155 17.71 -6.95 -10.04
C LEU A 155 18.11 -7.16 -11.50
N ASP A 156 19.24 -6.61 -11.93
CA ASP A 156 19.80 -6.79 -13.26
C ASP A 156 20.48 -8.15 -13.45
N GLU A 157 20.92 -8.81 -12.38
CA GLU A 157 21.47 -10.17 -12.40
C GLU A 157 20.39 -11.26 -12.40
N ILE A 158 19.17 -10.94 -11.95
CA ILE A 158 18.08 -11.90 -11.83
C ILE A 158 17.26 -11.92 -13.13
N PRO A 159 17.07 -13.09 -13.78
CA PRO A 159 16.19 -13.19 -14.94
C PRO A 159 14.73 -12.81 -14.61
N ASN A 160 14.10 -12.07 -15.50
CA ASN A 160 12.68 -11.74 -15.40
C ASN A 160 11.82 -12.97 -15.70
N ASP A 161 10.98 -13.35 -14.77
CA ASP A 161 10.14 -14.55 -14.93
C ASP A 161 9.01 -14.40 -15.96
N ILE A 162 8.62 -13.18 -16.28
CA ILE A 162 7.56 -12.89 -17.24
C ILE A 162 8.10 -12.97 -18.65
N THR A 163 9.14 -12.19 -18.93
CA THR A 163 9.69 -12.05 -20.29
C THR A 163 10.65 -13.18 -20.68
N LYS A 164 11.31 -13.79 -19.69
CA LYS A 164 12.39 -14.78 -19.85
C LYS A 164 13.63 -14.27 -20.60
N LYS A 165 13.64 -13.01 -21.02
CA LYS A 165 14.69 -12.39 -21.86
C LYS A 165 15.30 -11.15 -21.25
N THR A 166 14.53 -10.42 -20.43
CA THR A 166 14.99 -9.20 -19.76
C THR A 166 15.39 -9.50 -18.32
N PRO A 167 16.13 -8.60 -17.64
CA PRO A 167 16.39 -8.72 -16.21
C PRO A 167 15.16 -8.38 -15.37
N ALA A 168 15.18 -8.73 -14.10
CA ALA A 168 14.11 -8.43 -13.15
C ALA A 168 13.96 -6.93 -12.85
N SER A 169 14.94 -6.10 -13.24
CA SER A 169 14.85 -4.64 -13.21
C SER A 169 13.88 -4.07 -14.26
N PHE A 170 13.40 -4.87 -15.19
CA PHE A 170 12.40 -4.46 -16.18
C PHE A 170 11.01 -4.54 -15.57
N GLU A 171 10.33 -3.40 -15.47
CA GLU A 171 9.00 -3.29 -14.83
C GLU A 171 7.94 -4.09 -15.60
N PRO A 172 7.07 -4.84 -14.89
CA PRO A 172 5.95 -5.51 -15.53
C PRO A 172 4.89 -4.51 -15.98
N THR A 173 4.22 -4.83 -17.07
CA THR A 173 3.01 -4.16 -17.55
C THR A 173 1.93 -5.21 -17.79
N ILE A 174 0.68 -4.85 -17.51
CA ILE A 174 -0.47 -5.72 -17.73
C ILE A 174 -1.54 -5.00 -18.54
N ASP A 175 -2.17 -5.73 -19.44
CA ASP A 175 -3.23 -5.25 -20.34
C ASP A 175 -4.63 -5.75 -19.94
N TYR A 176 -4.76 -6.20 -18.69
CA TYR A 176 -5.98 -6.65 -18.05
C TYR A 176 -6.10 -6.09 -16.64
N CYS A 177 -7.28 -6.19 -16.07
CA CYS A 177 -7.58 -5.77 -14.72
C CYS A 177 -7.82 -6.98 -13.83
N VAL A 178 -7.21 -6.98 -12.66
CA VAL A 178 -7.42 -8.00 -11.63
C VAL A 178 -8.18 -7.38 -10.47
N VAL A 179 -9.31 -7.98 -10.11
CA VAL A 179 -10.15 -7.54 -8.98
C VAL A 179 -10.08 -8.58 -7.88
N LYS A 180 -9.73 -8.14 -6.67
CA LYS A 180 -9.82 -8.94 -5.44
C LYS A 180 -11.07 -8.49 -4.69
N ILE A 181 -11.95 -9.43 -4.39
CA ILE A 181 -13.13 -9.19 -3.55
C ILE A 181 -13.01 -10.09 -2.31
N PRO A 182 -12.98 -9.54 -1.09
CA PRO A 182 -12.97 -10.32 0.13
C PRO A 182 -14.25 -11.14 0.26
N ARG A 183 -14.11 -12.33 0.82
CA ARG A 183 -15.25 -13.17 1.21
C ARG A 183 -15.19 -13.40 2.70
N TRP A 184 -16.27 -13.10 3.38
CA TRP A 184 -16.43 -13.25 4.81
C TRP A 184 -17.25 -14.50 5.13
N THR A 185 -16.92 -15.16 6.23
CA THR A 185 -17.61 -16.38 6.67
C THR A 185 -18.68 -16.04 7.71
N PHE A 186 -19.61 -15.13 7.39
CA PHE A 186 -20.68 -14.72 8.28
C PHE A 186 -21.55 -15.89 8.73
N GLU A 187 -21.64 -16.94 7.91
CA GLU A 187 -22.32 -18.19 8.28
C GLU A 187 -21.74 -18.87 9.53
N LYS A 188 -20.49 -18.57 9.90
CA LYS A 188 -19.84 -19.04 11.12
C LYS A 188 -19.89 -18.05 12.27
N PHE A 189 -20.20 -16.80 11.97
CA PHE A 189 -20.20 -15.70 12.92
C PHE A 189 -21.46 -14.84 12.73
N PRO A 190 -22.63 -15.39 13.08
CA PRO A 190 -23.92 -14.71 12.83
C PRO A 190 -24.10 -13.42 13.60
N GLU A 191 -23.32 -13.18 14.65
CA GLU A 191 -23.34 -11.94 15.45
C GLU A 191 -22.43 -10.84 14.86
N ALA A 192 -21.67 -11.13 13.80
CA ALA A 192 -20.80 -10.14 13.18
C ALA A 192 -21.60 -9.17 12.33
N ASP A 193 -21.22 -7.90 12.37
CA ASP A 193 -21.78 -6.88 11.48
C ASP A 193 -21.31 -7.16 10.04
N GLU A 194 -22.24 -7.16 9.09
CA GLU A 194 -21.97 -7.37 7.68
C GLU A 194 -21.51 -6.08 6.95
N THR A 195 -21.58 -4.94 7.65
CA THR A 195 -21.16 -3.66 7.10
C THR A 195 -19.72 -3.37 7.46
N LEU A 196 -18.86 -3.12 6.44
CA LEU A 196 -17.50 -2.66 6.66
C LEU A 196 -17.53 -1.22 7.21
N THR A 197 -16.87 -1.03 8.34
CA THR A 197 -16.72 0.29 8.97
C THR A 197 -15.24 0.61 9.21
N THR A 198 -14.96 1.86 9.54
CA THR A 198 -13.62 2.36 9.90
C THR A 198 -13.21 1.94 11.31
#